data_62344acfee78bd5863bb570a891219a7
#
_entry.id   62344acfee78bd5863bb570a891219a7
#
_cell.length_a   1.000
_cell.length_b   1.000
_cell.length_c   1.000
_cell.angle_alpha   90.00
_cell.angle_beta   90.00
_cell.angle_gamma   90.00
#
_symmetry.space_group_name_H-M   'P 1'
#
loop_
_entity.id
_entity.type
_entity.pdbx_description
1 polymer ?
#
loop_
_entity_poly.entity_id
_entity_poly.type
_entity_poly.pdbx_seq_one_letter_code
_entity_poly.pdbx_strand_id
1 'polypeptide(L)'
;MSIAPAVSEWFAGNGRDLPWRRPGFTAWGTLVSEFMLQQTPVVRVVPRLEEWLERWPTPADLAASSPGDAVRAWASLGYPRRALNLHAAAVAITERHGGVVPEDVPSLLALPGIGDYTARAVAVFAYGHRHPVVDVNIRRVIARAVLGPGEPGPAAKRDLADMEAILPEDVTDARRANAAIMELGAVVCTARSPRCDVCPIADQCAWRSAGYPAFEGKRAAVQKKFAGSDRQVRGLILAELRASDIPVTAGEIALVWAIDEQRERALAGLLADGLVVEAAGAYELPG
;
A
#
# COMPACT_ATOMS: atom_id res chain seq x y z
N MET A 1 -27.15 13.27 -4.37
CA MET A 1 -27.17 12.79 -2.96
C MET A 1 -25.83 12.11 -2.67
N SER A 2 -25.22 12.36 -1.49
CA SER A 2 -23.97 11.68 -1.10
C SER A 2 -24.25 10.23 -0.69
N ILE A 3 -23.40 9.30 -1.12
CA ILE A 3 -23.44 7.88 -0.72
C ILE A 3 -22.83 7.66 0.68
N ALA A 4 -22.11 8.65 1.22
CA ALA A 4 -21.32 8.53 2.45
C ALA A 4 -22.15 8.11 3.68
N PRO A 5 -23.35 8.66 3.95
CA PRO A 5 -24.13 8.26 5.13
C PRO A 5 -24.48 6.77 5.13
N ALA A 6 -25.06 6.26 4.02
CA ALA A 6 -25.49 4.85 3.93
C ALA A 6 -24.31 3.88 4.00
N VAL A 7 -23.18 4.22 3.39
CA VAL A 7 -21.97 3.38 3.45
C VAL A 7 -21.35 3.41 4.86
N SER A 8 -21.36 4.56 5.54
CA SER A 8 -20.85 4.69 6.91
C SER A 8 -21.67 3.92 7.94
N GLU A 9 -23.00 3.91 7.77
CA GLU A 9 -23.92 3.10 8.61
C GLU A 9 -23.65 1.60 8.41
N TRP A 10 -23.60 1.15 7.15
CA TRP A 10 -23.24 -0.23 6.84
C TRP A 10 -21.89 -0.64 7.43
N PHE A 11 -20.89 0.22 7.33
CA PHE A 11 -19.53 -0.05 7.81
C PHE A 11 -19.48 -0.29 9.33
N ALA A 12 -20.34 0.34 10.11
CA ALA A 12 -20.39 0.17 11.57
C ALA A 12 -20.65 -1.29 11.99
N GLY A 13 -21.44 -2.03 11.20
CA GLY A 13 -21.77 -3.43 11.49
C GLY A 13 -21.03 -4.47 10.62
N ASN A 14 -20.35 -4.04 9.55
CA ASN A 14 -19.77 -4.94 8.54
C ASN A 14 -18.29 -4.72 8.28
N GLY A 15 -17.66 -3.72 8.92
CA GLY A 15 -16.23 -3.45 8.78
C GLY A 15 -15.40 -4.60 9.35
N ARG A 16 -14.36 -5.03 8.59
CA ARG A 16 -13.42 -6.06 9.09
C ARG A 16 -12.66 -5.55 10.31
N ASP A 17 -12.42 -6.41 11.30
CA ASP A 17 -11.48 -6.12 12.41
C ASP A 17 -10.04 -6.16 11.86
N LEU A 18 -9.45 -4.98 11.69
CA LEU A 18 -8.09 -4.82 11.18
C LEU A 18 -7.26 -4.07 12.23
N PRO A 19 -5.96 -4.44 12.45
CA PRO A 19 -5.12 -3.84 13.49
C PRO A 19 -5.13 -2.31 13.47
N TRP A 20 -5.04 -1.69 12.30
CA TRP A 20 -5.01 -0.24 12.12
C TRP A 20 -6.34 0.49 12.33
N ARG A 21 -7.41 -0.23 12.68
CA ARG A 21 -8.73 0.32 13.05
C ARG A 21 -8.99 0.30 14.55
N ARG A 22 -8.12 -0.39 15.29
CA ARG A 22 -8.28 -0.55 16.75
C ARG A 22 -7.90 0.73 17.49
N PRO A 23 -8.58 1.04 18.60
CA PRO A 23 -8.19 2.16 19.45
C PRO A 23 -6.72 2.05 19.89
N GLY A 24 -6.02 3.18 19.91
CA GLY A 24 -4.62 3.24 20.33
C GLY A 24 -3.60 2.83 19.26
N PHE A 25 -4.03 2.48 18.05
CA PHE A 25 -3.08 2.22 16.95
C PHE A 25 -2.34 3.51 16.59
N THR A 26 -1.00 3.45 16.61
CA THR A 26 -0.14 4.63 16.51
C THR A 26 -0.07 5.21 15.09
N ALA A 27 0.34 6.47 14.96
CA ALA A 27 0.62 7.09 13.66
C ALA A 27 1.77 6.37 12.92
N TRP A 28 2.79 5.91 13.67
CA TRP A 28 3.84 5.06 13.12
C TRP A 28 3.28 3.74 12.57
N GLY A 29 2.47 3.03 13.34
CA GLY A 29 1.81 1.81 12.87
C GLY A 29 0.96 2.05 11.63
N THR A 30 0.22 3.17 11.59
CA THR A 30 -0.56 3.57 10.40
C THR A 30 0.35 3.76 9.19
N LEU A 31 1.45 4.49 9.33
CA LEU A 31 2.42 4.70 8.24
C LEU A 31 3.00 3.36 7.75
N VAL A 32 3.45 2.50 8.66
CA VAL A 32 3.99 1.17 8.32
C VAL A 32 2.94 0.34 7.57
N SER A 33 1.69 0.31 8.06
CA SER A 33 0.61 -0.42 7.41
C SER A 33 0.34 0.07 5.98
N GLU A 34 0.35 1.39 5.77
CA GLU A 34 0.15 1.99 4.44
C GLU A 34 1.29 1.64 3.48
N PHE A 35 2.55 1.60 3.93
CA PHE A 35 3.65 1.09 3.12
C PHE A 35 3.47 -0.39 2.76
N MET A 36 3.05 -1.22 3.71
CA MET A 36 2.87 -2.65 3.49
C MET A 36 1.68 -2.96 2.59
N LEU A 37 0.60 -2.19 2.67
CA LEU A 37 -0.63 -2.38 1.91
C LEU A 37 -0.51 -1.97 0.42
N GLN A 38 0.51 -1.22 0.03
CA GLN A 38 0.74 -0.89 -1.37
C GLN A 38 0.85 -2.17 -2.21
N GLN A 39 -0.16 -2.47 -3.02
CA GLN A 39 -0.23 -3.64 -3.91
C GLN A 39 -0.05 -5.01 -3.19
N THR A 40 -0.26 -5.07 -1.88
CA THR A 40 -0.17 -6.32 -1.10
C THR A 40 -1.51 -6.60 -0.41
N PRO A 41 -2.07 -7.81 -0.54
CA PRO A 41 -3.32 -8.17 0.12
C PRO A 41 -3.22 -8.12 1.65
N VAL A 42 -4.30 -7.64 2.30
CA VAL A 42 -4.42 -7.49 3.76
C VAL A 42 -4.00 -8.76 4.53
N VAL A 43 -4.43 -9.93 4.08
CA VAL A 43 -4.12 -11.21 4.73
C VAL A 43 -2.60 -11.51 4.83
N ARG A 44 -1.80 -10.95 3.93
CA ARG A 44 -0.33 -11.07 3.96
C ARG A 44 0.33 -9.97 4.79
N VAL A 45 -0.34 -8.82 4.93
CA VAL A 45 0.19 -7.66 5.66
C VAL A 45 0.03 -7.83 7.17
N VAL A 46 -1.14 -8.25 7.64
CA VAL A 46 -1.45 -8.31 9.09
C VAL A 46 -0.35 -9.01 9.91
N PRO A 47 0.05 -10.28 9.63
CA PRO A 47 1.05 -10.94 10.45
C PRO A 47 2.43 -10.25 10.37
N ARG A 48 2.78 -9.68 9.23
CA ARG A 48 4.06 -8.97 9.07
C ARG A 48 4.08 -7.62 9.76
N LEU A 49 2.95 -6.94 9.80
CA LEU A 49 2.79 -5.68 10.51
C LEU A 49 2.96 -5.87 12.03
N GLU A 50 2.39 -6.92 12.58
CA GLU A 50 2.51 -7.26 14.00
C GLU A 50 3.96 -7.53 14.37
N GLU A 51 4.65 -8.44 13.63
CA GLU A 51 6.09 -8.73 13.81
C GLU A 51 6.97 -7.47 13.65
N TRP A 52 6.62 -6.60 12.69
CA TRP A 52 7.38 -5.37 12.44
C TRP A 52 7.26 -4.38 13.58
N LEU A 53 6.05 -4.14 14.08
CA LEU A 53 5.80 -3.21 15.17
C LEU A 53 6.29 -3.71 16.53
N GLU A 54 6.38 -5.03 16.73
CA GLU A 54 7.04 -5.64 17.87
C GLU A 54 8.55 -5.37 17.84
N ARG A 55 9.17 -5.53 16.67
CA ARG A 55 10.62 -5.30 16.50
C ARG A 55 10.99 -3.82 16.51
N TRP A 56 10.18 -2.98 15.88
CA TRP A 56 10.41 -1.54 15.73
C TRP A 56 9.15 -0.73 16.10
N PRO A 57 8.90 -0.56 17.39
CA PRO A 57 7.70 0.13 17.89
C PRO A 57 7.67 1.62 17.56
N THR A 58 8.82 2.24 17.25
CA THR A 58 8.95 3.66 16.90
C THR A 58 9.78 3.86 15.62
N PRO A 59 9.67 5.04 14.98
CA PRO A 59 10.57 5.39 13.87
C PRO A 59 12.06 5.33 14.25
N ALA A 60 12.40 5.75 15.47
CA ALA A 60 13.78 5.76 15.95
C ALA A 60 14.37 4.35 16.05
N ASP A 61 13.57 3.36 16.46
CA ASP A 61 14.03 1.97 16.52
C ASP A 61 14.40 1.44 15.13
N LEU A 62 13.57 1.72 14.12
CA LEU A 62 13.87 1.33 12.74
C LEU A 62 15.05 2.12 12.17
N ALA A 63 15.14 3.42 12.45
CA ALA A 63 16.25 4.27 12.00
C ALA A 63 17.61 3.83 12.58
N ALA A 64 17.62 3.24 13.76
CA ALA A 64 18.83 2.71 14.40
C ALA A 64 19.27 1.34 13.86
N SER A 65 18.45 0.65 13.08
CA SER A 65 18.80 -0.62 12.42
C SER A 65 19.37 -0.39 11.02
N SER A 66 19.96 -1.43 10.43
CA SER A 66 20.44 -1.33 9.06
C SER A 66 19.28 -1.35 8.04
N PRO A 67 19.43 -0.74 6.86
CA PRO A 67 18.47 -0.90 5.76
C PRO A 67 18.27 -2.37 5.37
N GLY A 68 19.31 -3.20 5.48
CA GLY A 68 19.28 -4.64 5.23
C GLY A 68 18.38 -5.38 6.22
N ASP A 69 18.37 -4.98 7.49
CA ASP A 69 17.42 -5.52 8.47
C ASP A 69 15.97 -5.27 8.06
N ALA A 70 15.67 -4.06 7.58
CA ALA A 70 14.34 -3.74 7.05
C ALA A 70 13.98 -4.61 5.84
N VAL A 71 14.92 -4.82 4.90
CA VAL A 71 14.72 -5.71 3.74
C VAL A 71 14.55 -7.17 4.18
N ARG A 72 15.29 -7.63 5.19
CA ARG A 72 15.18 -8.97 5.76
C ARG A 72 13.79 -9.19 6.37
N ALA A 73 13.34 -8.29 7.22
CA ALA A 73 12.03 -8.37 7.88
C ALA A 73 10.85 -8.16 6.90
N TRP A 74 11.06 -7.45 5.78
CA TRP A 74 10.04 -7.31 4.73
C TRP A 74 9.65 -8.63 4.10
N ALA A 75 10.52 -9.61 4.15
CA ALA A 75 10.33 -10.98 3.69
C ALA A 75 9.68 -11.07 2.29
N SER A 76 8.58 -11.80 2.17
CA SER A 76 7.90 -12.07 0.90
C SER A 76 6.78 -11.07 0.57
N LEU A 77 6.66 -9.90 1.21
CA LEU A 77 5.59 -8.93 0.93
C LEU A 77 5.59 -8.42 -0.52
N GLY A 78 6.73 -8.54 -1.21
CA GLY A 78 6.91 -8.04 -2.58
C GLY A 78 7.29 -6.56 -2.63
N TYR A 79 7.75 -6.09 -3.80
CA TYR A 79 8.19 -4.70 -3.99
C TYR A 79 9.15 -4.23 -2.89
N PRO A 80 10.31 -4.88 -2.71
CA PRO A 80 11.18 -4.73 -1.54
C PRO A 80 11.78 -3.32 -1.36
N ARG A 81 11.83 -2.49 -2.42
CA ARG A 81 12.21 -1.07 -2.30
C ARG A 81 11.36 -0.29 -1.30
N ARG A 82 10.14 -0.78 -1.02
CA ARG A 82 9.29 -0.15 0.02
C ARG A 82 9.89 -0.28 1.42
N ALA A 83 10.62 -1.37 1.69
CA ALA A 83 11.34 -1.52 2.95
C ALA A 83 12.44 -0.46 3.11
N LEU A 84 13.24 -0.24 2.04
CA LEU A 84 14.26 0.83 2.03
C LEU A 84 13.64 2.22 2.17
N ASN A 85 12.54 2.48 1.47
CA ASN A 85 11.84 3.75 1.58
C ASN A 85 11.26 3.98 2.98
N LEU A 86 10.70 2.93 3.61
CA LEU A 86 10.18 3.01 4.98
C LEU A 86 11.32 3.25 5.99
N HIS A 87 12.45 2.58 5.81
CA HIS A 87 13.64 2.83 6.63
C HIS A 87 14.13 4.28 6.46
N ALA A 88 14.28 4.76 5.23
CA ALA A 88 14.67 6.14 4.96
C ALA A 88 13.66 7.16 5.49
N ALA A 89 12.35 6.85 5.45
CA ALA A 89 11.32 7.67 6.08
C ALA A 89 11.48 7.69 7.60
N ALA A 90 11.78 6.56 8.24
CA ALA A 90 12.03 6.47 9.67
C ALA A 90 13.25 7.32 10.10
N VAL A 91 14.34 7.26 9.34
CA VAL A 91 15.51 8.13 9.55
C VAL A 91 15.12 9.61 9.45
N ALA A 92 14.41 9.99 8.37
CA ALA A 92 13.98 11.36 8.18
C ALA A 92 13.02 11.86 9.28
N ILE A 93 12.10 11.00 9.74
CA ILE A 93 11.19 11.31 10.87
C ILE A 93 12.00 11.52 12.16
N THR A 94 12.97 10.68 12.43
CA THR A 94 13.80 10.78 13.63
C THR A 94 14.64 12.05 13.63
N GLU A 95 15.31 12.35 12.51
CA GLU A 95 16.22 13.50 12.39
C GLU A 95 15.51 14.84 12.30
N ARG A 96 14.39 14.91 11.56
CA ARG A 96 13.75 16.19 11.19
C ARG A 96 12.49 16.48 11.98
N HIS A 97 11.87 15.45 12.57
CA HIS A 97 10.59 15.56 13.28
C HIS A 97 10.63 14.98 14.69
N GLY A 98 11.84 14.82 15.29
CA GLY A 98 12.01 14.36 16.66
C GLY A 98 11.42 12.97 16.94
N GLY A 99 11.37 12.10 15.94
CA GLY A 99 10.82 10.75 16.06
C GLY A 99 9.29 10.67 16.01
N VAL A 100 8.61 11.80 15.76
CA VAL A 100 7.13 11.86 15.65
C VAL A 100 6.74 11.94 14.17
N VAL A 101 5.84 11.05 13.74
CA VAL A 101 5.30 11.08 12.37
C VAL A 101 4.57 12.41 12.16
N PRO A 102 4.86 13.21 11.10
CA PRO A 102 4.16 14.45 10.83
C PRO A 102 2.66 14.23 10.61
N GLU A 103 1.84 15.22 10.99
CA GLU A 103 0.39 15.15 10.82
C GLU A 103 -0.12 15.83 9.55
N ASP A 104 0.63 16.79 9.02
CA ASP A 104 0.23 17.56 7.85
C ASP A 104 0.71 16.93 6.53
N VAL A 105 -0.10 17.06 5.49
CA VAL A 105 0.17 16.45 4.18
C VAL A 105 1.49 16.96 3.54
N PRO A 106 1.83 18.27 3.57
CA PRO A 106 3.11 18.74 3.02
C PRO A 106 4.33 18.11 3.67
N SER A 107 4.38 18.02 5.00
CA SER A 107 5.48 17.39 5.74
C SER A 107 5.56 15.89 5.45
N LEU A 108 4.41 15.19 5.38
CA LEU A 108 4.36 13.79 5.00
C LEU A 108 4.87 13.54 3.58
N LEU A 109 4.50 14.37 2.61
CA LEU A 109 4.98 14.28 1.22
C LEU A 109 6.49 14.51 1.08
N ALA A 110 7.13 15.20 2.01
CA ALA A 110 8.57 15.42 2.03
C ALA A 110 9.37 14.20 2.52
N LEU A 111 8.68 13.17 3.04
CA LEU A 111 9.32 11.93 3.50
C LEU A 111 9.57 10.96 2.34
N PRO A 112 10.69 10.20 2.36
CA PRO A 112 11.02 9.22 1.34
C PRO A 112 9.91 8.18 1.13
N GLY A 113 9.54 7.94 -0.13
CA GLY A 113 8.59 6.90 -0.51
C GLY A 113 7.12 7.18 -0.19
N ILE A 114 6.78 8.37 0.30
CA ILE A 114 5.42 8.79 0.59
C ILE A 114 4.86 9.59 -0.59
N GLY A 115 3.80 9.07 -1.19
CA GLY A 115 3.02 9.73 -2.21
C GLY A 115 1.74 10.35 -1.65
N ASP A 116 0.99 11.05 -2.51
CA ASP A 116 -0.23 11.79 -2.14
C ASP A 116 -1.26 10.91 -1.41
N TYR A 117 -1.46 9.67 -1.85
CA TYR A 117 -2.33 8.73 -1.16
C TYR A 117 -1.88 8.46 0.29
N THR A 118 -0.63 8.03 0.48
CA THR A 118 -0.11 7.66 1.81
C THR A 118 -0.10 8.86 2.75
N ALA A 119 0.29 10.05 2.27
CA ALA A 119 0.27 11.27 3.06
C ALA A 119 -1.15 11.59 3.58
N ARG A 120 -2.15 11.56 2.70
CA ARG A 120 -3.55 11.80 3.08
C ARG A 120 -4.10 10.69 3.98
N ALA A 121 -3.77 9.42 3.72
CA ALA A 121 -4.20 8.29 4.54
C ALA A 121 -3.69 8.41 5.98
N VAL A 122 -2.41 8.76 6.17
CA VAL A 122 -1.83 9.00 7.51
C VAL A 122 -2.49 10.21 8.18
N ALA A 123 -2.62 11.34 7.49
CA ALA A 123 -3.27 12.53 8.06
C ALA A 123 -4.72 12.25 8.50
N VAL A 124 -5.48 11.46 7.73
CA VAL A 124 -6.87 11.10 8.04
C VAL A 124 -6.95 10.03 9.12
N PHE A 125 -6.27 8.89 8.93
CA PHE A 125 -6.51 7.72 9.78
C PHE A 125 -5.77 7.79 11.11
N ALA A 126 -4.60 8.41 11.16
CA ALA A 126 -3.86 8.57 12.41
C ALA A 126 -4.25 9.84 13.18
N TYR A 127 -4.42 10.96 12.47
CA TYR A 127 -4.60 12.27 13.11
C TYR A 127 -6.03 12.83 13.03
N GLY A 128 -6.90 12.21 12.22
CA GLY A 128 -8.30 12.64 12.11
C GLY A 128 -8.52 13.88 11.25
N HIS A 129 -7.54 14.27 10.43
CA HIS A 129 -7.71 15.40 9.51
C HIS A 129 -8.74 15.08 8.41
N ARG A 130 -9.41 16.11 7.88
CA ARG A 130 -10.35 15.97 6.78
C ARG A 130 -9.62 16.12 5.45
N HIS A 131 -9.38 14.99 4.78
CA HIS A 131 -8.86 14.94 3.41
C HIS A 131 -9.52 13.82 2.61
N PRO A 132 -9.65 13.96 1.28
CA PRO A 132 -10.03 12.85 0.42
C PRO A 132 -8.87 11.84 0.35
N VAL A 133 -9.14 10.58 0.71
CA VAL A 133 -8.22 9.46 0.53
C VAL A 133 -8.74 8.63 -0.63
N VAL A 134 -7.91 8.42 -1.66
CA VAL A 134 -8.40 7.79 -2.90
C VAL A 134 -7.48 6.65 -3.34
N ASP A 135 -7.90 5.42 -3.04
CA ASP A 135 -7.29 4.18 -3.55
C ASP A 135 -8.06 3.61 -4.75
N VAL A 136 -7.62 2.47 -5.25
CA VAL A 136 -8.28 1.77 -6.36
C VAL A 136 -9.71 1.31 -6.02
N ASN A 137 -10.01 1.06 -4.73
CA ASN A 137 -11.32 0.63 -4.28
C ASN A 137 -12.29 1.81 -4.27
N ILE A 138 -11.88 2.93 -3.68
CA ILE A 138 -12.65 4.18 -3.65
C ILE A 138 -12.92 4.67 -5.07
N ARG A 139 -11.92 4.72 -5.93
CA ARG A 139 -12.09 5.08 -7.35
C ARG A 139 -13.15 4.25 -8.04
N ARG A 140 -13.15 2.93 -7.81
CA ARG A 140 -14.13 2.02 -8.41
C ARG A 140 -15.54 2.25 -7.86
N VAL A 141 -15.69 2.45 -6.55
CA VAL A 141 -16.98 2.73 -5.93
C VAL A 141 -17.55 4.04 -6.48
N ILE A 142 -16.77 5.12 -6.51
CA ILE A 142 -17.20 6.42 -7.05
C ILE A 142 -17.56 6.30 -8.54
N ALA A 143 -16.72 5.66 -9.34
CA ALA A 143 -17.00 5.46 -10.76
C ALA A 143 -18.37 4.78 -10.96
N ARG A 144 -18.64 3.68 -10.26
CA ARG A 144 -19.88 2.94 -10.40
C ARG A 144 -21.07 3.63 -9.75
N ALA A 145 -20.92 4.03 -8.50
CA ALA A 145 -22.08 4.51 -7.73
C ALA A 145 -22.48 5.95 -8.06
N VAL A 146 -21.49 6.81 -8.36
CA VAL A 146 -21.71 8.26 -8.53
C VAL A 146 -21.66 8.67 -10.00
N LEU A 147 -20.64 8.22 -10.74
CA LEU A 147 -20.40 8.69 -12.11
C LEU A 147 -21.05 7.83 -13.20
N GLY A 148 -21.35 6.56 -12.92
CA GLY A 148 -22.04 5.64 -13.82
C GLY A 148 -21.16 4.66 -14.61
N PRO A 149 -19.87 4.93 -14.94
CA PRO A 149 -19.03 3.94 -15.62
C PRO A 149 -18.72 2.72 -14.75
N GLY A 150 -18.62 1.53 -15.38
CA GLY A 150 -18.29 0.28 -14.69
C GLY A 150 -16.86 0.22 -14.12
N GLU A 151 -15.93 1.01 -14.68
CA GLU A 151 -14.52 1.11 -14.29
C GLU A 151 -14.07 2.58 -14.21
N PRO A 152 -13.11 2.94 -13.33
CA PRO A 152 -12.67 4.34 -13.15
C PRO A 152 -11.72 4.84 -14.26
N GLY A 153 -11.24 3.97 -15.15
CA GLY A 153 -10.18 4.32 -16.10
C GLY A 153 -8.81 4.58 -15.43
N PRO A 154 -7.86 5.25 -16.12
CA PRO A 154 -6.57 5.64 -15.53
C PRO A 154 -6.73 6.63 -14.38
N ALA A 155 -5.79 6.62 -13.42
CA ALA A 155 -5.79 7.58 -12.31
C ALA A 155 -5.65 9.03 -12.80
N ALA A 156 -6.43 9.93 -12.22
CA ALA A 156 -6.47 11.33 -12.63
C ALA A 156 -6.63 12.26 -11.41
N LYS A 157 -6.20 13.51 -11.54
CA LYS A 157 -6.33 14.52 -10.47
C LYS A 157 -7.78 14.75 -10.04
N ARG A 158 -8.74 14.57 -10.94
CA ARG A 158 -10.18 14.67 -10.65
C ARG A 158 -10.66 13.67 -9.60
N ASP A 159 -10.00 12.53 -9.46
CA ASP A 159 -10.40 11.48 -8.51
C ASP A 159 -10.46 12.02 -7.07
N LEU A 160 -9.56 12.96 -6.71
CA LEU A 160 -9.59 13.64 -5.42
C LEU A 160 -10.80 14.57 -5.29
N ALA A 161 -11.12 15.33 -6.34
CA ALA A 161 -12.28 16.21 -6.34
C ALA A 161 -13.61 15.43 -6.28
N ASP A 162 -13.67 14.30 -6.98
CA ASP A 162 -14.83 13.41 -6.95
C ASP A 162 -15.05 12.83 -5.54
N MET A 163 -13.98 12.48 -4.82
CA MET A 163 -14.08 12.03 -3.44
C MET A 163 -14.41 13.18 -2.48
N GLU A 164 -13.78 14.34 -2.65
CA GLU A 164 -14.06 15.55 -1.85
C GLU A 164 -15.53 15.93 -1.88
N ALA A 165 -16.16 15.84 -3.06
CA ALA A 165 -17.57 16.21 -3.26
C ALA A 165 -18.58 15.32 -2.49
N ILE A 166 -18.15 14.13 -2.06
CA ILE A 166 -19.03 13.21 -1.30
C ILE A 166 -18.68 13.12 0.18
N LEU A 167 -17.52 13.68 0.60
CA LEU A 167 -17.10 13.66 1.99
C LEU A 167 -17.98 14.57 2.85
N PRO A 168 -18.41 14.12 4.05
CA PRO A 168 -19.02 15.00 5.05
C PRO A 168 -18.10 16.12 5.48
N GLU A 169 -18.69 17.24 5.95
CA GLU A 169 -17.95 18.38 6.50
C GLU A 169 -17.34 18.04 7.88
N ASP A 170 -18.05 17.29 8.70
CA ASP A 170 -17.55 16.84 10.01
C ASP A 170 -16.34 15.90 9.83
N VAL A 171 -15.26 16.17 10.56
CA VAL A 171 -13.98 15.45 10.42
C VAL A 171 -14.08 13.98 10.81
N THR A 172 -14.90 13.64 11.82
CA THR A 172 -15.10 12.27 12.28
C THR A 172 -15.89 11.47 11.26
N ASP A 173 -16.94 12.08 10.71
CA ASP A 173 -17.74 11.46 9.67
C ASP A 173 -16.97 11.35 8.35
N ALA A 174 -16.14 12.32 8.01
CA ALA A 174 -15.25 12.26 6.83
C ALA A 174 -14.22 11.12 6.96
N ARG A 175 -13.59 10.97 8.13
CA ARG A 175 -12.68 9.84 8.42
C ARG A 175 -13.41 8.50 8.27
N ARG A 176 -14.61 8.39 8.84
CA ARG A 176 -15.44 7.18 8.73
C ARG A 176 -15.84 6.90 7.29
N ALA A 177 -16.24 7.92 6.53
CA ALA A 177 -16.63 7.78 5.13
C ALA A 177 -15.48 7.30 4.24
N ASN A 178 -14.25 7.82 4.42
CA ASN A 178 -13.06 7.31 3.74
C ASN A 178 -12.87 5.81 3.98
N ALA A 179 -12.88 5.38 5.24
CA ALA A 179 -12.70 3.97 5.60
C ALA A 179 -13.85 3.09 5.09
N ALA A 180 -15.09 3.58 5.18
CA ALA A 180 -16.30 2.86 4.79
C ALA A 180 -16.38 2.63 3.27
N ILE A 181 -16.11 3.65 2.46
CA ILE A 181 -16.13 3.55 1.00
C ILE A 181 -15.00 2.63 0.51
N MET A 182 -13.80 2.73 1.12
CA MET A 182 -12.68 1.83 0.85
C MET A 182 -13.06 0.38 1.15
N GLU A 183 -13.67 0.11 2.32
CA GLU A 183 -14.11 -1.22 2.71
C GLU A 183 -15.18 -1.77 1.78
N LEU A 184 -16.20 -0.96 1.44
CA LEU A 184 -17.23 -1.34 0.48
C LEU A 184 -16.62 -1.79 -0.85
N GLY A 185 -15.63 -1.05 -1.35
CA GLY A 185 -14.89 -1.40 -2.55
C GLY A 185 -14.08 -2.70 -2.40
N ALA A 186 -13.50 -2.93 -1.23
CA ALA A 186 -12.69 -4.12 -0.97
C ALA A 186 -13.51 -5.41 -0.85
N VAL A 187 -14.70 -5.35 -0.25
CA VAL A 187 -15.44 -6.57 0.13
C VAL A 187 -16.81 -6.74 -0.55
N VAL A 188 -17.42 -5.68 -1.08
CA VAL A 188 -18.73 -5.73 -1.76
C VAL A 188 -18.60 -5.33 -3.22
N CYS A 189 -18.20 -4.09 -3.50
CA CYS A 189 -18.07 -3.56 -4.86
C CYS A 189 -16.73 -3.96 -5.48
N THR A 190 -16.45 -5.27 -5.54
CA THR A 190 -15.19 -5.81 -6.03
C THR A 190 -15.00 -5.60 -7.54
N ALA A 191 -13.77 -5.72 -8.04
CA ALA A 191 -13.48 -5.42 -9.45
C ALA A 191 -14.18 -6.38 -10.41
N ARG A 192 -14.14 -7.70 -10.14
CA ARG A 192 -14.60 -8.74 -11.07
C ARG A 192 -16.02 -9.23 -10.76
N SER A 193 -16.37 -9.35 -9.49
CA SER A 193 -17.63 -9.96 -9.05
C SER A 193 -18.25 -9.14 -7.93
N PRO A 194 -18.81 -7.95 -8.23
CA PRO A 194 -19.45 -7.13 -7.23
C PRO A 194 -20.74 -7.80 -6.72
N ARG A 195 -20.94 -7.75 -5.40
CA ARG A 195 -22.14 -8.31 -4.73
C ARG A 195 -23.19 -7.23 -4.58
N CYS A 196 -23.85 -6.88 -5.69
CA CYS A 196 -24.82 -5.79 -5.73
C CYS A 196 -26.11 -6.07 -4.98
N ASP A 197 -26.42 -7.33 -4.74
CA ASP A 197 -27.57 -7.82 -3.96
C ASP A 197 -27.49 -7.46 -2.47
N VAL A 198 -26.27 -7.37 -1.91
CA VAL A 198 -26.04 -7.00 -0.51
C VAL A 198 -25.41 -5.60 -0.36
N CYS A 199 -25.38 -4.81 -1.43
CA CYS A 199 -24.74 -3.50 -1.42
C CYS A 199 -25.66 -2.45 -0.75
N PRO A 200 -25.18 -1.71 0.28
CA PRO A 200 -26.00 -0.73 1.02
C PRO A 200 -26.43 0.47 0.16
N ILE A 201 -25.80 0.68 -0.98
CA ILE A 201 -26.09 1.79 -1.92
C ILE A 201 -26.60 1.28 -3.27
N ALA A 202 -27.13 0.05 -3.33
CA ALA A 202 -27.60 -0.56 -4.58
C ALA A 202 -28.63 0.31 -5.32
N ASP A 203 -29.58 0.88 -4.58
CA ASP A 203 -30.66 1.68 -5.15
C ASP A 203 -30.23 3.11 -5.56
N GLN A 204 -29.08 3.56 -5.07
CA GLN A 204 -28.48 4.85 -5.42
C GLN A 204 -27.38 4.71 -6.49
N CYS A 205 -27.05 3.47 -6.89
CA CYS A 205 -25.91 3.20 -7.76
C CYS A 205 -26.22 3.54 -9.23
N ALA A 206 -25.56 4.55 -9.76
CA ALA A 206 -25.74 5.01 -11.14
C ALA A 206 -25.45 3.91 -12.17
N TRP A 207 -24.39 3.11 -11.98
CA TRP A 207 -24.04 1.99 -12.85
C TRP A 207 -25.11 0.90 -12.86
N ARG A 208 -25.64 0.54 -11.69
CA ARG A 208 -26.74 -0.44 -11.57
C ARG A 208 -28.01 0.09 -12.23
N SER A 209 -28.40 1.32 -11.95
CA SER A 209 -29.59 1.96 -12.51
C SER A 209 -29.54 2.06 -14.05
N ALA A 210 -28.35 2.18 -14.61
CA ALA A 210 -28.13 2.18 -16.06
C ALA A 210 -28.08 0.78 -16.69
N GLY A 211 -28.33 -0.30 -15.92
CA GLY A 211 -28.29 -1.68 -16.42
C GLY A 211 -26.89 -2.25 -16.60
N TYR A 212 -25.92 -1.79 -15.80
CA TYR A 212 -24.53 -2.28 -15.82
C TYR A 212 -23.81 -2.11 -17.16
N PRO A 213 -23.78 -0.92 -17.76
CA PRO A 213 -23.12 -0.74 -19.05
C PRO A 213 -21.67 -1.17 -19.02
N ALA A 214 -21.20 -1.75 -20.12
CA ALA A 214 -19.81 -2.11 -20.30
C ALA A 214 -18.92 -0.85 -20.29
N PHE A 215 -17.71 -0.97 -19.76
CA PHE A 215 -16.75 0.14 -19.80
C PHE A 215 -16.06 0.24 -21.17
N GLU A 216 -16.27 1.34 -21.85
CA GLU A 216 -15.73 1.62 -23.20
C GLU A 216 -14.46 2.45 -23.17
N GLY A 217 -14.03 2.89 -21.98
CA GLY A 217 -12.85 3.75 -21.82
C GLY A 217 -11.52 3.00 -21.85
N LYS A 218 -10.43 3.76 -21.75
CA LYS A 218 -9.07 3.22 -21.67
C LYS A 218 -8.86 2.48 -20.35
N ARG A 219 -8.47 1.22 -20.42
CA ARG A 219 -8.11 0.40 -19.25
C ARG A 219 -6.65 0.59 -18.86
N ALA A 220 -6.35 0.40 -17.58
CA ALA A 220 -4.98 0.32 -17.10
C ALA A 220 -4.26 -0.89 -17.72
N ALA A 221 -2.94 -0.78 -17.90
CA ALA A 221 -2.13 -1.88 -18.44
C ALA A 221 -2.18 -3.09 -17.48
N VAL A 222 -2.37 -4.26 -18.06
CA VAL A 222 -2.36 -5.52 -17.28
C VAL A 222 -0.91 -5.89 -16.94
N GLN A 223 -0.69 -6.18 -15.66
CA GLN A 223 0.62 -6.61 -15.19
C GLN A 223 0.98 -7.99 -15.79
N LYS A 224 2.20 -8.13 -16.32
CA LYS A 224 2.72 -9.41 -16.85
C LYS A 224 2.71 -10.50 -15.76
N LYS A 225 2.57 -11.77 -16.15
CA LYS A 225 2.61 -12.93 -15.26
C LYS A 225 3.89 -12.91 -14.41
N PHE A 226 3.79 -13.40 -13.16
CA PHE A 226 4.92 -13.46 -12.23
C PHE A 226 5.90 -14.58 -12.60
N ALA A 227 5.38 -15.77 -12.90
CA ALA A 227 6.18 -16.93 -13.26
C ALA A 227 7.05 -16.65 -14.50
N GLY A 228 8.34 -16.92 -14.40
CA GLY A 228 9.33 -16.68 -15.46
C GLY A 228 9.74 -15.22 -15.65
N SER A 229 9.29 -14.29 -14.81
CA SER A 229 9.63 -12.86 -14.93
C SER A 229 10.87 -12.50 -14.11
N ASP A 230 11.53 -11.39 -14.47
CA ASP A 230 12.64 -10.82 -13.70
C ASP A 230 12.24 -10.53 -12.23
N ARG A 231 10.97 -10.26 -11.95
CA ARG A 231 10.45 -10.09 -10.58
C ARG A 231 10.57 -11.38 -9.76
N GLN A 232 10.37 -12.55 -10.38
CA GLN A 232 10.56 -13.84 -9.73
C GLN A 232 12.05 -14.05 -9.42
N VAL A 233 12.93 -13.85 -10.40
CA VAL A 233 14.37 -14.02 -10.23
C VAL A 233 14.92 -13.09 -9.15
N ARG A 234 14.54 -11.81 -9.16
CA ARG A 234 14.88 -10.85 -8.10
C ARG A 234 14.41 -11.32 -6.72
N GLY A 235 13.20 -11.90 -6.65
CA GLY A 235 12.65 -12.44 -5.42
C GLY A 235 13.45 -13.62 -4.87
N LEU A 236 13.93 -14.51 -5.74
CA LEU A 236 14.75 -15.66 -5.37
C LEU A 236 16.14 -15.21 -4.91
N ILE A 237 16.82 -14.32 -5.62
CA ILE A 237 18.10 -13.75 -5.18
C ILE A 237 17.98 -13.09 -3.79
N LEU A 238 16.95 -12.27 -3.57
CA LEU A 238 16.72 -11.67 -2.26
C LEU A 238 16.36 -12.70 -1.19
N ALA A 239 15.74 -13.83 -1.53
CA ALA A 239 15.45 -14.88 -0.57
C ALA A 239 16.75 -15.54 -0.08
N GLU A 240 17.69 -15.79 -0.99
CA GLU A 240 19.03 -16.31 -0.66
C GLU A 240 19.78 -15.36 0.29
N LEU A 241 19.87 -14.08 -0.08
CA LEU A 241 20.54 -13.06 0.74
C LEU A 241 19.89 -12.86 2.12
N ARG A 242 18.59 -13.04 2.25
CA ARG A 242 17.89 -12.95 3.55
C ARG A 242 18.16 -14.18 4.43
N ALA A 243 18.37 -15.33 3.84
CA ALA A 243 18.63 -16.59 4.55
C ALA A 243 20.09 -16.66 5.06
N SER A 244 20.98 -15.83 4.53
CA SER A 244 22.40 -15.81 4.88
C SER A 244 22.74 -14.66 5.84
N ASP A 245 23.56 -14.95 6.84
CA ASP A 245 24.16 -13.96 7.74
C ASP A 245 25.59 -13.55 7.29
N ILE A 246 26.09 -14.18 6.22
CA ILE A 246 27.38 -13.87 5.60
C ILE A 246 27.16 -13.51 4.12
N PRO A 247 28.08 -12.75 3.48
CA PRO A 247 27.99 -12.46 2.07
C PRO A 247 27.88 -13.71 1.21
N VAL A 248 26.93 -13.71 0.26
CA VAL A 248 26.64 -14.81 -0.68
C VAL A 248 27.53 -14.66 -1.91
N THR A 249 28.25 -15.71 -2.28
CA THR A 249 29.15 -15.70 -3.43
C THR A 249 28.42 -15.63 -4.78
N ALA A 250 29.10 -15.17 -5.83
CA ALA A 250 28.58 -15.19 -7.20
C ALA A 250 28.20 -16.63 -7.65
N GLY A 251 28.95 -17.64 -7.17
CA GLY A 251 28.66 -19.05 -7.45
C GLY A 251 27.31 -19.52 -6.86
N GLU A 252 27.00 -19.11 -5.63
CA GLU A 252 25.71 -19.41 -4.98
C GLU A 252 24.57 -18.68 -5.68
N ILE A 253 24.75 -17.40 -6.03
CA ILE A 253 23.77 -16.65 -6.83
C ILE A 253 23.53 -17.33 -8.19
N ALA A 254 24.57 -17.94 -8.79
CA ALA A 254 24.43 -18.66 -10.07
C ALA A 254 23.46 -19.86 -9.98
N LEU A 255 23.30 -20.46 -8.80
CA LEU A 255 22.39 -21.58 -8.59
C LEU A 255 20.91 -21.17 -8.46
N VAL A 256 20.63 -19.91 -8.21
CA VAL A 256 19.26 -19.39 -7.94
C VAL A 256 18.37 -19.48 -9.19
N TRP A 257 18.94 -19.34 -10.38
CA TRP A 257 18.19 -19.32 -11.65
C TRP A 257 19.06 -19.80 -12.82
N ALA A 258 18.52 -20.71 -13.63
CA ALA A 258 19.29 -21.39 -14.68
C ALA A 258 19.61 -20.51 -15.92
N ILE A 259 18.89 -19.40 -16.14
CA ILE A 259 19.11 -18.53 -17.32
C ILE A 259 20.03 -17.38 -16.88
N ASP A 260 21.29 -17.43 -17.30
CA ASP A 260 22.34 -16.49 -16.89
C ASP A 260 21.99 -15.04 -17.20
N GLU A 261 21.64 -14.70 -18.44
CA GLU A 261 21.29 -13.34 -18.84
C GLU A 261 20.15 -12.74 -18.01
N GLN A 262 19.15 -13.56 -17.65
CA GLN A 262 18.02 -13.10 -16.84
C GLN A 262 18.42 -12.89 -15.40
N ARG A 263 19.28 -13.76 -14.86
CA ARG A 263 19.81 -13.66 -13.51
C ARG A 263 20.71 -12.43 -13.34
N GLU A 264 21.63 -12.21 -14.28
CA GLU A 264 22.53 -11.04 -14.31
C GLU A 264 21.73 -9.74 -14.39
N ARG A 265 20.73 -9.65 -15.28
CA ARG A 265 19.85 -8.49 -15.39
C ARG A 265 19.04 -8.27 -14.09
N ALA A 266 18.55 -9.32 -13.46
CA ALA A 266 17.83 -9.25 -12.20
C ALA A 266 18.74 -8.76 -11.05
N LEU A 267 19.97 -9.27 -10.96
CA LEU A 267 20.98 -8.88 -9.98
C LEU A 267 21.42 -7.43 -10.19
N ALA A 268 21.74 -7.05 -11.43
CA ALA A 268 22.07 -5.66 -11.77
C ALA A 268 20.95 -4.69 -11.35
N GLY A 269 19.69 -5.09 -11.57
CA GLY A 269 18.53 -4.32 -11.11
C GLY A 269 18.42 -4.23 -9.59
N LEU A 270 18.82 -5.25 -8.82
CA LEU A 270 18.84 -5.22 -7.36
C LEU A 270 19.95 -4.29 -6.83
N LEU A 271 21.13 -4.33 -7.44
CA LEU A 271 22.25 -3.42 -7.13
C LEU A 271 21.86 -1.96 -7.42
N ALA A 272 21.30 -1.69 -8.59
CA ALA A 272 20.84 -0.36 -8.97
C ALA A 272 19.73 0.19 -8.07
N ASP A 273 18.89 -0.68 -7.51
CA ASP A 273 17.83 -0.33 -6.55
C ASP A 273 18.35 -0.17 -5.11
N GLY A 274 19.62 -0.45 -4.84
CA GLY A 274 20.22 -0.42 -3.50
C GLY A 274 19.71 -1.53 -2.57
N LEU A 275 19.10 -2.58 -3.11
CA LEU A 275 18.58 -3.73 -2.36
C LEU A 275 19.63 -4.79 -2.08
N VAL A 276 20.74 -4.72 -2.81
CA VAL A 276 21.91 -5.59 -2.71
C VAL A 276 23.13 -4.70 -2.84
N VAL A 277 24.17 -5.00 -2.08
CA VAL A 277 25.51 -4.42 -2.23
C VAL A 277 26.49 -5.52 -2.60
N GLU A 278 27.52 -5.17 -3.36
CA GLU A 278 28.62 -6.06 -3.72
C GLU A 278 29.89 -5.62 -2.99
N ALA A 279 30.52 -6.54 -2.31
CA ALA A 279 31.79 -6.33 -1.65
C ALA A 279 32.70 -7.55 -1.86
N ALA A 280 33.91 -7.33 -2.37
CA ALA A 280 34.93 -8.36 -2.59
C ALA A 280 34.44 -9.58 -3.43
N GLY A 281 33.54 -9.35 -4.41
CA GLY A 281 33.02 -10.41 -5.28
C GLY A 281 31.91 -11.27 -4.64
N ALA A 282 31.35 -10.83 -3.54
CA ALA A 282 30.19 -11.41 -2.88
C ALA A 282 29.08 -10.38 -2.71
N TYR A 283 27.86 -10.82 -2.44
CA TYR A 283 26.65 -10.02 -2.38
C TYR A 283 25.99 -10.13 -1.01
N GLU A 284 25.48 -9.00 -0.51
CA GLU A 284 24.77 -8.94 0.76
C GLU A 284 23.64 -7.89 0.75
N LEU A 285 22.80 -7.90 1.77
CA LEU A 285 21.82 -6.84 1.99
C LEU A 285 22.56 -5.57 2.46
N PRO A 286 22.01 -4.35 2.20
CA PRO A 286 22.68 -3.11 2.57
C PRO A 286 22.86 -2.97 4.08
N GLY A 287 24.07 -2.59 4.49
CA GLY A 287 24.48 -2.41 5.89
C GLY A 287 23.96 -1.11 6.54
#